data_628470337ee1fd45f5477ce37becda4f
#
_entry.id   628470337ee1fd45f5477ce37becda4f
#
_cell.length_a   1.000
_cell.length_b   1.000
_cell.length_c   1.000
_cell.angle_alpha   90.00
_cell.angle_beta   90.00
_cell.angle_gamma   90.00
#
_symmetry.space_group_name_H-M   'P 1'
#
loop_
_entity.id
_entity.type
_entity.pdbx_description
1 polymer ?
#
loop_
_entity_poly.entity_id
_entity_poly.type
_entity_poly.pdbx_seq_one_letter_code
_entity_poly.pdbx_strand_id
1 'polypeptide(L)'
;MGFAREMRREPTPGEKALWAVLRAAQTGARFRRQEPIGGFVVDFVCLPRRLVVEVDGERHDNARRKEADRHRDEVLSGLGFTVLRFAEWDARCDPIEVADEIWSHLPGNRRVPSVYEFAQE
;
A
#
# COMPACT_ATOMS: atom_id res chain seq x y z
N MET A 1 -21.41 2.92 -2.36
CA MET A 1 -20.47 2.51 -2.99
C MET A 1 -20.13 3.20 -4.11
N GLY A 2 -19.16 3.56 -4.29
CA GLY A 2 -18.78 4.38 -5.27
C GLY A 2 -18.30 3.71 -6.48
N PHE A 3 -18.33 4.49 -7.53
CA PHE A 3 -17.80 4.21 -8.72
C PHE A 3 -16.42 4.69 -8.69
N ALA A 4 -15.44 3.89 -8.91
CA ALA A 4 -14.05 4.32 -9.05
C ALA A 4 -13.86 4.87 -10.44
N ARG A 5 -13.23 6.02 -10.55
CA ARG A 5 -12.86 6.55 -11.85
C ARG A 5 -11.74 5.75 -12.45
N GLU A 6 -10.87 5.23 -11.62
CA GLU A 6 -9.82 4.35 -12.08
C GLU A 6 -10.32 2.94 -12.12
N MET A 7 -9.71 2.14 -12.94
CA MET A 7 -10.07 0.75 -13.08
C MET A 7 -9.01 -0.12 -12.45
N ARG A 8 -9.43 -1.28 -11.98
CA ARG A 8 -8.49 -2.27 -11.52
C ARG A 8 -7.67 -2.74 -12.70
N ARG A 9 -6.45 -3.12 -12.43
CA ARG A 9 -5.55 -3.53 -13.49
C ARG A 9 -4.74 -4.72 -13.03
N GLU A 10 -3.97 -5.27 -13.96
CA GLU A 10 -3.07 -6.35 -13.64
C GLU A 10 -2.04 -5.87 -12.64
N PRO A 11 -1.80 -6.61 -11.58
CA PRO A 11 -0.77 -6.21 -10.63
C PRO A 11 0.62 -6.31 -11.24
N THR A 12 1.49 -5.41 -10.83
CA THR A 12 2.88 -5.44 -11.24
C THR A 12 3.62 -6.51 -10.46
N PRO A 13 4.83 -6.88 -10.89
CA PRO A 13 5.62 -7.85 -10.12
C PRO A 13 5.87 -7.41 -8.69
N GLY A 14 6.12 -6.11 -8.46
CA GLY A 14 6.32 -5.62 -7.10
C GLY A 14 5.06 -5.75 -6.27
N GLU A 15 3.92 -5.44 -6.86
CA GLU A 15 2.66 -5.60 -6.15
C GLU A 15 2.40 -7.06 -5.81
N LYS A 16 2.70 -7.97 -6.73
CA LYS A 16 2.52 -9.39 -6.46
C LYS A 16 3.41 -9.87 -5.33
N ALA A 17 4.66 -9.45 -5.36
CA ALA A 17 5.60 -9.85 -4.32
C ALA A 17 5.19 -9.33 -2.96
N LEU A 18 4.78 -8.07 -2.91
CA LEU A 18 4.37 -7.47 -1.66
C LEU A 18 3.08 -8.10 -1.15
N TRP A 19 2.15 -8.36 -2.04
CA TRP A 19 0.89 -8.99 -1.64
C TRP A 19 1.13 -10.36 -1.01
N ALA A 20 2.07 -11.12 -1.55
CA ALA A 20 2.37 -12.43 -1.00
C ALA A 20 2.80 -12.35 0.45
N VAL A 21 3.55 -11.30 0.80
CA VAL A 21 3.99 -11.11 2.18
C VAL A 21 2.84 -10.59 3.05
N LEU A 22 2.13 -9.60 2.56
CA LEU A 22 1.07 -8.98 3.36
C LEU A 22 -0.05 -9.97 3.66
N ARG A 23 -0.41 -10.80 2.71
CA ARG A 23 -1.50 -11.74 2.92
C ARG A 23 -1.08 -12.91 3.82
N ALA A 24 0.20 -13.23 3.82
CA ALA A 24 0.68 -14.37 4.59
C ALA A 24 0.95 -14.03 6.04
N ALA A 25 1.16 -12.76 6.33
CA ALA A 25 1.52 -12.36 7.67
C ALA A 25 0.30 -12.42 8.59
N GLN A 26 0.44 -13.11 9.68
CA GLN A 26 -0.66 -13.23 10.62
C GLN A 26 -0.50 -12.18 11.69
N THR A 27 -0.77 -10.96 11.31
CA THR A 27 -0.53 -9.84 12.19
C THR A 27 -1.82 -9.26 12.76
N GLY A 28 -2.95 -9.76 12.32
CA GLY A 28 -4.21 -9.16 12.72
C GLY A 28 -4.63 -8.00 11.84
N ALA A 29 -3.74 -7.51 11.01
CA ALA A 29 -4.07 -6.45 10.08
C ALA A 29 -4.37 -7.08 8.73
N ARG A 30 -5.55 -6.82 8.24
CA ARG A 30 -5.95 -7.40 6.96
C ARG A 30 -5.89 -6.36 5.87
N PHE A 31 -5.18 -6.69 4.81
CA PHE A 31 -5.07 -5.80 3.66
C PHE A 31 -5.94 -6.31 2.53
N ARG A 32 -6.50 -5.38 1.79
CA ARG A 32 -7.21 -5.65 0.54
C ARG A 32 -6.41 -5.01 -0.58
N ARG A 33 -6.52 -5.56 -1.77
CA ARG A 33 -5.81 -4.97 -2.89
C ARG A 33 -6.77 -4.45 -3.93
N GLN A 34 -6.31 -3.43 -4.62
CA GLN A 34 -7.02 -2.78 -5.71
C GLN A 34 -8.46 -2.42 -5.31
N GLU A 35 -8.55 -1.65 -4.24
CA GLU A 35 -9.83 -1.22 -3.71
C GLU A 35 -10.16 0.20 -4.15
N PRO A 36 -11.40 0.45 -4.52
CA PRO A 36 -11.79 1.81 -4.88
C PRO A 36 -12.04 2.65 -3.64
N ILE A 37 -11.34 3.77 -3.56
CA ILE A 37 -11.50 4.71 -2.47
C ILE A 37 -11.43 6.10 -3.07
N GLY A 38 -12.46 6.91 -2.84
CA GLY A 38 -12.44 8.31 -3.27
C GLY A 38 -12.30 8.52 -4.76
N GLY A 39 -12.75 7.56 -5.57
CA GLY A 39 -12.63 7.66 -7.00
C GLY A 39 -11.35 7.09 -7.57
N PHE A 40 -10.47 6.61 -6.69
CA PHE A 40 -9.20 6.02 -7.10
C PHE A 40 -9.21 4.54 -6.77
N VAL A 41 -8.40 3.77 -7.45
CA VAL A 41 -8.16 2.38 -7.07
C VAL A 41 -6.80 2.34 -6.40
N VAL A 42 -6.77 2.05 -5.10
CA VAL A 42 -5.51 2.01 -4.38
C VAL A 42 -4.94 0.60 -4.43
N ASP A 43 -3.61 0.50 -4.39
CA ASP A 43 -2.98 -0.81 -4.53
C ASP A 43 -3.30 -1.72 -3.36
N PHE A 44 -3.11 -1.23 -2.14
CA PHE A 44 -3.41 -1.98 -0.93
C PHE A 44 -4.01 -1.07 0.12
N VAL A 45 -4.91 -1.58 0.91
CA VAL A 45 -5.48 -0.80 1.98
C VAL A 45 -5.85 -1.69 3.16
N CYS A 46 -5.57 -1.20 4.34
CA CYS A 46 -6.05 -1.80 5.57
C CYS A 46 -7.12 -0.85 6.09
N LEU A 47 -8.37 -1.18 5.83
CA LEU A 47 -9.47 -0.26 6.13
C LEU A 47 -9.60 0.06 7.62
N PRO A 48 -9.55 -0.93 8.52
CA PRO A 48 -9.70 -0.59 9.94
C PRO A 48 -8.59 0.33 10.45
N ARG A 49 -7.44 0.30 9.84
CA ARG A 49 -6.32 1.13 10.27
C ARG A 49 -6.15 2.37 9.42
N ARG A 50 -6.99 2.53 8.42
CA ARG A 50 -6.95 3.70 7.53
C ARG A 50 -5.56 3.88 6.91
N LEU A 51 -4.97 2.80 6.46
CA LEU A 51 -3.64 2.85 5.88
C LEU A 51 -3.70 2.38 4.43
N VAL A 52 -3.22 3.22 3.52
CA VAL A 52 -3.14 2.91 2.10
C VAL A 52 -1.67 2.75 1.73
N VAL A 53 -1.37 1.74 0.94
CA VAL A 53 -0.02 1.50 0.45
C VAL A 53 -0.06 1.50 -1.06
N GLU A 54 0.83 2.26 -1.67
CA GLU A 54 0.92 2.36 -3.12
C GLU A 54 2.31 1.95 -3.56
N VAL A 55 2.37 1.20 -4.65
CA VAL A 55 3.64 0.81 -5.24
C VAL A 55 3.77 1.56 -6.54
N ASP A 56 4.78 2.42 -6.64
CA ASP A 56 4.95 3.25 -7.81
C ASP A 56 5.76 2.54 -8.86
N GLY A 57 5.23 2.49 -10.07
CA GLY A 57 5.95 1.92 -11.17
C GLY A 57 7.02 2.88 -11.65
N GLU A 58 7.42 2.74 -12.92
CA GLU A 58 8.40 3.60 -13.46
C GLU A 58 7.88 4.97 -13.50
N ARG A 59 8.60 5.93 -12.98
CA ARG A 59 8.12 7.25 -12.90
C ARG A 59 8.80 8.14 -13.86
N HIS A 60 8.00 8.89 -14.55
CA HIS A 60 8.52 10.00 -15.29
C HIS A 60 8.26 11.20 -14.44
N ASP A 61 9.31 11.81 -14.00
CA ASP A 61 9.20 12.97 -13.17
C ASP A 61 8.75 14.15 -13.97
N ASN A 62 7.49 14.33 -14.11
CA ASN A 62 7.00 15.55 -14.75
C ASN A 62 6.00 16.23 -13.83
N ALA A 63 5.78 17.50 -14.05
CA ALA A 63 4.96 18.30 -13.16
C ALA A 63 3.52 17.82 -13.12
N ARG A 64 3.02 17.36 -14.26
CA ARG A 64 1.66 16.90 -14.36
C ARG A 64 1.42 15.67 -13.50
N ARG A 65 2.36 14.76 -13.50
CA ARG A 65 2.22 13.57 -12.71
C ARG A 65 2.33 13.84 -11.23
N LYS A 66 3.23 14.73 -10.86
CA LYS A 66 3.36 15.13 -9.48
C LYS A 66 2.11 15.82 -8.96
N GLU A 67 1.50 16.62 -9.82
CA GLU A 67 0.28 17.30 -9.44
C GLU A 67 -0.85 16.29 -9.24
N ALA A 68 -0.96 15.32 -10.11
CA ALA A 68 -2.00 14.30 -9.99
C ALA A 68 -1.79 13.47 -8.72
N ASP A 69 -0.56 13.14 -8.41
CA ASP A 69 -0.25 12.39 -7.20
C ASP A 69 -0.59 13.19 -5.96
N ARG A 70 -0.30 14.49 -5.97
CA ARG A 70 -0.62 15.31 -4.83
C ARG A 70 -2.12 15.42 -4.62
N HIS A 71 -2.86 15.56 -5.69
CA HIS A 71 -4.32 15.62 -5.59
C HIS A 71 -4.86 14.32 -5.01
N ARG A 72 -4.36 13.21 -5.49
CA ARG A 72 -4.77 11.89 -5.01
C ARG A 72 -4.51 11.76 -3.52
N ASP A 73 -3.32 12.19 -3.08
CA ASP A 73 -2.97 12.12 -1.68
C ASP A 73 -3.86 13.00 -0.83
N GLU A 74 -4.20 14.18 -1.33
CA GLU A 74 -5.07 15.09 -0.59
C GLU A 74 -6.45 14.50 -0.40
N VAL A 75 -6.97 13.86 -1.43
CA VAL A 75 -8.30 13.24 -1.32
C VAL A 75 -8.26 12.10 -0.30
N LEU A 76 -7.26 11.24 -0.40
CA LEU A 76 -7.17 10.11 0.51
C LEU A 76 -6.93 10.56 1.94
N SER A 77 -6.07 11.56 2.11
CA SER A 77 -5.82 12.11 3.43
C SER A 77 -7.08 12.75 4.01
N GLY A 78 -7.83 13.45 3.19
CA GLY A 78 -9.08 14.05 3.63
C GLY A 78 -10.11 13.03 4.05
N LEU A 79 -10.00 11.80 3.55
CA LEU A 79 -10.86 10.72 3.97
C LEU A 79 -10.33 9.97 5.18
N GLY A 80 -9.23 10.44 5.74
CA GLY A 80 -8.69 9.87 6.97
C GLY A 80 -7.63 8.80 6.77
N PHE A 81 -7.12 8.66 5.55
CA PHE A 81 -6.12 7.64 5.29
C PHE A 81 -4.71 8.18 5.35
N THR A 82 -3.80 7.39 5.86
CA THR A 82 -2.38 7.63 5.73
C THR A 82 -1.92 6.88 4.49
N VAL A 83 -1.14 7.53 3.66
CA VAL A 83 -0.69 6.92 2.41
C VAL A 83 0.82 6.71 2.47
N LEU A 84 1.24 5.48 2.23
CA LEU A 84 2.65 5.15 2.13
C LEU A 84 2.95 4.76 0.70
N ARG A 85 4.10 5.17 0.20
CA ARG A 85 4.49 4.88 -1.16
C ARG A 85 5.84 4.23 -1.21
N PHE A 86 5.95 3.18 -2.00
CA PHE A 86 7.20 2.46 -2.16
C PHE A 86 7.49 2.29 -3.64
N ALA A 87 8.76 2.25 -3.98
CA ALA A 87 9.15 2.05 -5.36
C ALA A 87 8.88 0.63 -5.79
N GLU A 88 8.54 0.46 -7.06
CA GLU A 88 8.30 -0.86 -7.61
C GLU A 88 9.51 -1.78 -7.39
N TRP A 89 10.70 -1.23 -7.56
CA TRP A 89 11.91 -2.00 -7.40
C TRP A 89 12.05 -2.55 -5.98
N ASP A 90 11.76 -1.69 -5.00
CA ASP A 90 11.87 -2.10 -3.61
C ASP A 90 10.84 -3.17 -3.26
N ALA A 91 9.62 -3.01 -3.73
CA ALA A 91 8.58 -3.98 -3.45
C ALA A 91 8.90 -5.32 -4.07
N ARG A 92 9.56 -5.30 -5.23
CA ARG A 92 9.88 -6.53 -5.91
C ARG A 92 11.08 -7.23 -5.32
N CYS A 93 12.12 -6.47 -4.98
CA CYS A 93 13.37 -7.06 -4.51
C CYS A 93 13.39 -7.29 -3.00
N ASP A 94 12.73 -6.41 -2.25
CA ASP A 94 12.75 -6.48 -0.79
C ASP A 94 11.35 -6.40 -0.18
N PRO A 95 10.45 -7.28 -0.59
CA PRO A 95 9.06 -7.16 -0.13
C PRO A 95 8.90 -7.34 1.38
N ILE A 96 9.77 -8.13 2.00
CA ILE A 96 9.68 -8.34 3.43
C ILE A 96 10.05 -7.06 4.18
N GLU A 97 11.09 -6.38 3.71
CA GLU A 97 11.46 -5.13 4.34
C GLU A 97 10.42 -4.06 4.14
N VAL A 98 9.81 -4.01 2.96
CA VAL A 98 8.75 -3.08 2.70
C VAL A 98 7.57 -3.36 3.63
N ALA A 99 7.21 -4.63 3.77
CA ALA A 99 6.11 -4.99 4.64
C ALA A 99 6.40 -4.65 6.09
N ASP A 100 7.65 -4.82 6.50
CA ASP A 100 8.05 -4.46 7.85
C ASP A 100 7.83 -2.98 8.11
N GLU A 101 8.18 -2.16 7.16
CA GLU A 101 7.98 -0.74 7.31
C GLU A 101 6.49 -0.40 7.34
N ILE A 102 5.70 -1.08 6.53
CA ILE A 102 4.26 -0.87 6.52
C ILE A 102 3.68 -1.15 7.91
N TRP A 103 4.08 -2.27 8.50
CA TRP A 103 3.55 -2.63 9.81
C TRP A 103 3.96 -1.65 10.88
N SER A 104 5.12 -1.03 10.75
CA SER A 104 5.56 -0.06 11.74
C SER A 104 4.71 1.21 11.71
N HIS A 105 3.95 1.41 10.65
CA HIS A 105 3.08 2.58 10.53
C HIS A 105 1.64 2.29 10.91
N LEU A 106 1.32 1.10 11.37
CA LEU A 106 -0.04 0.81 11.75
C LEU A 106 -0.38 1.54 13.03
N PRO A 107 -1.47 2.28 13.01
CA PRO A 107 -1.79 3.10 14.17
C PRO A 107 -2.11 2.27 15.40
N GLY A 108 -1.82 2.81 16.48
CA GLY A 108 -2.12 2.23 17.76
C GLY A 108 -1.44 1.01 18.14
N ASN A 109 -0.34 0.83 17.66
CA ASN A 109 0.08 -0.32 17.66
C ASN A 109 1.00 -0.79 18.53
N ARG A 110 0.88 -1.85 18.91
CA ARG A 110 1.87 -2.58 19.24
C ARG A 110 2.51 -3.07 18.07
N ARG A 111 3.75 -3.13 18.10
CA ARG A 111 4.50 -3.63 17.05
C ARG A 111 4.03 -5.00 16.71
N VAL A 112 3.76 -5.20 15.46
CA VAL A 112 3.32 -6.47 14.95
C VAL A 112 4.53 -7.18 14.36
N PRO A 113 4.83 -8.40 14.78
CA PRO A 113 6.01 -9.07 14.24
C PRO A 113 5.88 -9.30 12.74
N SER A 114 6.97 -9.09 12.04
CA SER A 114 7.00 -9.32 10.61
C SER A 114 7.18 -10.80 10.34
N VAL A 115 6.92 -11.17 9.10
CA VAL A 115 7.16 -12.55 8.68
C VAL A 115 8.61 -12.91 8.89
N TYR A 116 9.48 -11.94 8.67
CA TYR A 116 10.89 -12.15 8.84
C TYR A 116 11.22 -12.50 10.28
N GLU A 117 10.58 -11.82 11.22
CA GLU A 117 10.83 -12.10 12.64
C GLU A 117 10.34 -13.47 13.05
N PHE A 118 9.19 -13.88 12.51
CA PHE A 118 8.70 -15.20 12.78
C PHE A 118 9.71 -16.24 12.28
N ALA A 119 10.31 -16.00 11.16
CA ALA A 119 11.24 -16.97 10.60
C ALA A 119 12.47 -17.13 11.45
N GLN A 120 12.76 -16.16 12.30
CA GLN A 120 13.94 -16.23 13.12
C GLN A 120 13.69 -16.91 14.45
N GLU A 121 12.47 -17.19 14.74
CA GLU A 121 12.14 -17.90 15.94
C GLU A 121 12.04 -19.36 15.65
#